data_cf5ce6d678d80ac9d49648d325ded066
#
_entry.id   cf5ce6d678d80ac9d49648d325ded066
#
_cell.length_a   1.000
_cell.length_b   1.000
_cell.length_c   1.000
_cell.angle_alpha   90.00
_cell.angle_beta   90.00
_cell.angle_gamma   90.00
#
_symmetry.space_group_name_H-M   'P 1'
#
loop_
_entity.id
_entity.type
_entity.pdbx_description
1 polymer ?
#
loop_
_entity_poly.entity_id
_entity_poly.type
_entity_poly.pdbx_seq_one_letter_code
_entity_poly.pdbx_strand_id
1 'polypeptide(L)'
;DVYKRQVKFFGEDPIKSKDYGRIINHHHLDRLLGLLHDQDIIFGGEFDRENLKLAPTIVDGVFFDNILMQEEIFGPIIPILTYDNINDILYDIKRMEKPLAFYLFSEDKRQIEKIMYNMEFGNGCVNDCLIEISTPYLKFGGVGASGMGGYHGYHGFKNFSNQKSIVETCLLYTS
;
A
#
# COMPACT_ATOMS: atom_id res chain seq x y z
N ASP A 1 -2.66 6.55 -18.08
CA ASP A 1 -3.97 7.05 -18.47
C ASP A 1 -5.08 6.26 -17.77
N VAL A 2 -5.49 6.76 -16.59
CA VAL A 2 -6.48 6.12 -15.68
C VAL A 2 -7.83 6.00 -16.36
N TYR A 3 -8.27 7.01 -17.10
CA TYR A 3 -9.53 6.99 -17.84
C TYR A 3 -9.61 5.80 -18.82
N LYS A 4 -8.58 5.58 -19.63
CA LYS A 4 -8.57 4.44 -20.57
C LYS A 4 -8.62 3.10 -19.85
N ARG A 5 -7.96 2.97 -18.70
CA ARG A 5 -8.01 1.77 -17.86
C ARG A 5 -9.40 1.57 -17.26
N GLN A 6 -9.99 2.62 -16.70
CA GLN A 6 -11.35 2.57 -16.15
C GLN A 6 -12.35 2.14 -17.22
N VAL A 7 -12.36 2.79 -18.38
CA VAL A 7 -13.27 2.45 -19.49
C VAL A 7 -13.08 1.02 -19.95
N LYS A 8 -11.83 0.55 -20.03
CA LYS A 8 -11.52 -0.82 -20.43
C LYS A 8 -12.08 -1.88 -19.48
N PHE A 9 -12.03 -1.64 -18.17
CA PHE A 9 -12.39 -2.64 -17.17
C PHE A 9 -13.83 -2.49 -16.67
N PHE A 10 -14.35 -1.27 -16.56
CA PHE A 10 -15.62 -0.99 -15.90
C PHE A 10 -16.65 -0.27 -16.80
N GLY A 11 -16.27 0.07 -18.05
CA GLY A 11 -17.09 0.90 -18.95
C GLY A 11 -16.93 2.39 -18.67
N GLU A 12 -17.71 3.20 -19.37
CA GLU A 12 -17.65 4.67 -19.25
C GLU A 12 -18.10 5.17 -17.86
N ASP A 13 -19.00 4.43 -17.23
CA ASP A 13 -19.56 4.74 -15.91
C ASP A 13 -19.27 3.59 -14.92
N PRO A 14 -18.19 3.69 -14.12
CA PRO A 14 -17.82 2.66 -13.17
C PRO A 14 -18.86 2.49 -12.06
N ILE A 15 -19.62 3.53 -11.74
CA ILE A 15 -20.67 3.49 -10.72
C ILE A 15 -21.78 2.49 -11.12
N LYS A 16 -22.13 2.42 -12.40
CA LYS A 16 -23.13 1.48 -12.92
C LYS A 16 -22.59 0.09 -13.22
N SER A 17 -21.28 -0.06 -13.28
CA SER A 17 -20.67 -1.37 -13.58
C SER A 17 -20.96 -2.38 -12.48
N LYS A 18 -21.33 -3.61 -12.87
CA LYS A 18 -21.50 -4.73 -11.94
C LYS A 18 -20.16 -5.30 -11.45
N ASP A 19 -19.11 -5.09 -12.22
CA ASP A 19 -17.77 -5.61 -11.94
C ASP A 19 -16.96 -4.65 -11.05
N TYR A 20 -17.46 -3.43 -10.82
CA TYR A 20 -16.82 -2.46 -9.93
C TYR A 20 -17.30 -2.64 -8.49
N GLY A 21 -16.35 -2.81 -7.56
CA GLY A 21 -16.62 -3.08 -6.16
C GLY A 21 -17.38 -1.98 -5.42
N ARG A 22 -17.84 -2.30 -4.22
CA ARG A 22 -18.55 -1.38 -3.32
C ARG A 22 -17.68 -1.05 -2.12
N ILE A 23 -17.84 0.14 -1.57
CA ILE A 23 -17.33 0.51 -0.26
C ILE A 23 -18.07 -0.33 0.80
N ILE A 24 -17.37 -0.73 1.84
CA ILE A 24 -17.87 -1.72 2.81
C ILE A 24 -19.16 -1.30 3.54
N ASN A 25 -19.33 -0.02 3.85
CA ASN A 25 -20.49 0.54 4.53
C ASN A 25 -20.60 2.06 4.34
N HIS A 26 -21.73 2.63 4.78
CA HIS A 26 -22.00 4.08 4.68
C HIS A 26 -20.98 4.92 5.47
N HIS A 27 -20.63 4.50 6.68
CA HIS A 27 -19.67 5.23 7.52
C HIS A 27 -18.32 5.41 6.81
N HIS A 28 -17.83 4.33 6.17
CA HIS A 28 -16.58 4.38 5.41
C HIS A 28 -16.71 5.21 4.13
N LEU A 29 -17.86 5.12 3.43
CA LEU A 29 -18.12 5.98 2.29
C LEU A 29 -18.13 7.46 2.70
N ASP A 30 -18.80 7.79 3.81
CA ASP A 30 -18.85 9.17 4.31
C ASP A 30 -17.46 9.69 4.70
N ARG A 31 -16.61 8.85 5.30
CA ARG A 31 -15.22 9.19 5.56
C ARG A 31 -14.47 9.51 4.27
N LEU A 32 -14.59 8.66 3.23
CA LEU A 32 -13.93 8.88 1.94
C LEU A 32 -14.41 10.17 1.27
N LEU A 33 -15.72 10.43 1.30
CA LEU A 33 -16.27 11.69 0.77
C LEU A 33 -15.78 12.92 1.55
N GLY A 34 -15.61 12.78 2.87
CA GLY A 34 -15.01 13.81 3.71
C GLY A 34 -13.55 14.11 3.34
N LEU A 35 -12.76 13.08 2.97
CA LEU A 35 -11.40 13.26 2.49
C LEU A 35 -11.32 13.99 1.15
N LEU A 36 -12.37 13.91 0.32
CA LEU A 36 -12.44 14.59 -0.98
C LEU A 36 -12.95 16.02 -0.89
N HIS A 37 -13.44 16.46 0.28
CA HIS A 37 -13.94 17.82 0.45
C HIS A 37 -12.79 18.83 0.27
N ASP A 38 -13.04 19.84 -0.56
CA ASP A 38 -12.09 20.92 -0.89
C ASP A 38 -10.78 20.44 -1.54
N GLN A 39 -10.78 19.24 -2.17
CA GLN A 39 -9.63 18.74 -2.92
C GLN A 39 -9.71 19.09 -4.40
N ASP A 40 -8.56 19.21 -5.06
CA ASP A 40 -8.46 19.37 -6.52
C ASP A 40 -8.64 18.03 -7.23
N ILE A 41 -9.87 17.65 -7.47
CA ILE A 41 -10.23 16.40 -8.15
C ILE A 41 -10.08 16.59 -9.66
N ILE A 42 -9.04 15.98 -10.25
CA ILE A 42 -8.79 16.04 -11.69
C ILE A 42 -9.44 14.89 -12.46
N PHE A 43 -9.90 13.85 -11.76
CA PHE A 43 -10.58 12.71 -12.36
C PHE A 43 -11.44 11.98 -11.34
N GLY A 44 -12.64 11.53 -11.71
CA GLY A 44 -13.56 10.80 -10.84
C GLY A 44 -14.29 11.70 -9.85
N GLY A 45 -14.55 11.17 -8.66
CA GLY A 45 -15.27 11.86 -7.59
C GLY A 45 -16.78 11.59 -7.58
N GLU A 46 -17.33 10.98 -8.63
CA GLU A 46 -18.73 10.58 -8.66
C GLU A 46 -18.99 9.46 -7.66
N PHE A 47 -20.15 9.48 -7.02
CA PHE A 47 -20.52 8.46 -6.05
C PHE A 47 -22.00 8.10 -6.10
N ASP A 48 -22.32 6.90 -5.65
CA ASP A 48 -23.67 6.41 -5.43
C ASP A 48 -23.77 5.95 -3.97
N ARG A 49 -24.51 6.73 -3.18
CA ARG A 49 -24.66 6.49 -1.74
C ARG A 49 -25.53 5.27 -1.45
N GLU A 50 -26.52 4.99 -2.27
CA GLU A 50 -27.42 3.84 -2.09
C GLU A 50 -26.69 2.53 -2.36
N ASN A 51 -25.88 2.51 -3.41
CA ASN A 51 -25.09 1.34 -3.81
C ASN A 51 -23.67 1.31 -3.20
N LEU A 52 -23.32 2.25 -2.34
CA LEU A 52 -22.00 2.35 -1.69
C LEU A 52 -20.83 2.37 -2.68
N LYS A 53 -20.94 3.14 -3.74
CA LYS A 53 -19.89 3.24 -4.75
C LYS A 53 -19.29 4.63 -4.79
N LEU A 54 -17.98 4.67 -4.95
CA LEU A 54 -17.18 5.86 -5.24
C LEU A 54 -16.32 5.55 -6.46
N ALA A 55 -16.40 6.34 -7.50
CA ALA A 55 -15.59 6.17 -8.70
C ALA A 55 -14.09 6.26 -8.39
N PRO A 56 -13.22 5.61 -9.19
CA PRO A 56 -11.77 5.85 -9.10
C PRO A 56 -11.48 7.33 -9.23
N THR A 57 -10.83 7.89 -8.22
CA THR A 57 -10.67 9.34 -8.06
C THR A 57 -9.19 9.70 -7.99
N ILE A 58 -8.78 10.73 -8.73
CA ILE A 58 -7.43 11.28 -8.69
C ILE A 58 -7.50 12.71 -8.16
N VAL A 59 -6.69 12.99 -7.16
CA VAL A 59 -6.53 14.30 -6.55
C VAL A 59 -5.13 14.82 -6.85
N ASP A 60 -5.02 16.01 -7.42
CA ASP A 60 -3.75 16.68 -7.72
C ASP A 60 -3.41 17.75 -6.67
N GLY A 61 -2.20 18.27 -6.75
CA GLY A 61 -1.74 19.35 -5.86
C GLY A 61 -1.67 18.98 -4.39
N VAL A 62 -1.51 17.68 -4.08
CA VAL A 62 -1.45 17.20 -2.70
C VAL A 62 -0.06 17.40 -2.11
N PHE A 63 0.01 17.83 -0.85
CA PHE A 63 1.23 17.95 -0.05
C PHE A 63 1.16 17.00 1.16
N PHE A 64 2.29 16.76 1.83
CA PHE A 64 2.38 15.82 2.96
C PHE A 64 1.53 16.19 4.18
N ASP A 65 1.16 17.46 4.35
CA ASP A 65 0.26 17.94 5.40
C ASP A 65 -1.23 17.84 5.03
N ASN A 66 -1.56 17.44 3.80
CA ASN A 66 -2.93 17.25 3.35
C ASN A 66 -3.63 16.12 4.14
N ILE A 67 -4.93 16.25 4.36
CA ILE A 67 -5.76 15.26 5.06
C ILE A 67 -5.68 13.87 4.41
N LEU A 68 -5.49 13.79 3.08
CA LEU A 68 -5.31 12.53 2.33
C LEU A 68 -4.02 11.78 2.69
N MET A 69 -3.05 12.46 3.33
CA MET A 69 -1.76 11.88 3.70
C MET A 69 -1.65 11.55 5.19
N GLN A 70 -2.70 11.82 6.00
CA GLN A 70 -2.67 11.64 7.45
C GLN A 70 -3.00 10.21 7.89
N GLU A 71 -3.72 9.45 7.06
CA GLU A 71 -4.10 8.07 7.32
C GLU A 71 -4.16 7.26 6.03
N GLU A 72 -4.17 5.93 6.14
CA GLU A 72 -4.37 5.04 5.00
C GLU A 72 -5.79 5.22 4.45
N ILE A 73 -5.92 5.55 3.17
CA ILE A 73 -7.19 5.93 2.56
C ILE A 73 -8.20 4.77 2.54
N PHE A 74 -7.77 3.53 2.27
CA PHE A 74 -8.64 2.36 2.11
C PHE A 74 -9.83 2.59 1.16
N GLY A 75 -9.58 3.25 0.03
CA GLY A 75 -10.61 3.59 -0.95
C GLY A 75 -10.03 3.92 -2.32
N PRO A 76 -10.87 4.11 -3.33
CA PRO A 76 -10.43 4.31 -4.70
C PRO A 76 -10.00 5.77 -4.97
N ILE A 77 -9.17 6.33 -4.09
CA ILE A 77 -8.64 7.69 -4.19
C ILE A 77 -7.12 7.62 -4.29
N ILE A 78 -6.56 8.30 -5.27
CA ILE A 78 -5.11 8.38 -5.51
C ILE A 78 -4.68 9.84 -5.40
N PRO A 79 -4.03 10.26 -4.30
CA PRO A 79 -3.39 11.56 -4.21
C PRO A 79 -2.10 11.57 -5.04
N ILE A 80 -1.88 12.65 -5.77
CA ILE A 80 -0.67 12.87 -6.56
C ILE A 80 0.16 13.99 -5.92
N LEU A 81 1.39 13.65 -5.57
CA LEU A 81 2.41 14.59 -5.12
C LEU A 81 3.48 14.69 -6.21
N THR A 82 3.80 15.90 -6.63
CA THR A 82 4.88 16.17 -7.58
C THR A 82 6.15 16.53 -6.83
N TYR A 83 7.30 16.24 -7.43
CA TYR A 83 8.61 16.60 -6.88
C TYR A 83 9.57 16.97 -8.00
N ASP A 84 10.49 17.87 -7.71
CA ASP A 84 11.58 18.24 -8.61
C ASP A 84 12.84 17.40 -8.36
N ASN A 85 13.07 17.02 -7.11
CA ASN A 85 14.25 16.25 -6.70
C ASN A 85 13.81 15.02 -5.90
N ILE A 86 14.18 13.84 -6.39
CA ILE A 86 13.83 12.56 -5.75
C ILE A 86 14.35 12.44 -4.30
N ASN A 87 15.49 13.08 -3.97
CA ASN A 87 16.01 12.97 -2.61
C ASN A 87 15.15 13.73 -1.59
N ASP A 88 14.49 14.82 -2.00
CA ASP A 88 13.62 15.61 -1.14
C ASP A 88 12.34 14.83 -0.82
N ILE A 89 11.70 14.25 -1.82
CA ILE A 89 10.51 13.41 -1.60
C ILE A 89 10.84 12.17 -0.74
N LEU A 90 12.00 11.54 -0.94
CA LEU A 90 12.42 10.40 -0.14
C LEU A 90 12.72 10.78 1.31
N TYR A 91 13.22 12.00 1.55
CA TYR A 91 13.42 12.53 2.90
C TYR A 91 12.06 12.67 3.63
N ASP A 92 11.06 13.24 2.96
CA ASP A 92 9.73 13.40 3.53
C ASP A 92 9.03 12.05 3.77
N ILE A 93 9.09 11.12 2.80
CA ILE A 93 8.53 9.77 2.96
C ILE A 93 9.16 9.04 4.16
N LYS A 94 10.46 9.19 4.41
CA LYS A 94 11.14 8.57 5.56
C LYS A 94 10.64 9.06 6.92
N ARG A 95 10.04 10.24 6.97
CA ARG A 95 9.48 10.82 8.21
C ARG A 95 8.06 10.36 8.49
N MET A 96 7.41 9.78 7.48
CA MET A 96 6.10 9.16 7.64
C MET A 96 6.20 7.80 8.34
N GLU A 97 5.07 7.28 8.76
CA GLU A 97 4.97 5.90 9.22
C GLU A 97 5.37 4.93 8.10
N LYS A 98 6.02 3.83 8.48
CA LYS A 98 6.50 2.83 7.53
C LYS A 98 5.35 2.12 6.84
N PRO A 99 5.23 2.20 5.50
CA PRO A 99 4.09 1.64 4.79
C PRO A 99 4.16 0.11 4.72
N LEU A 100 3.00 -0.51 4.55
CA LEU A 100 2.90 -1.94 4.26
C LEU A 100 3.50 -2.27 2.90
N ALA A 101 3.26 -1.44 1.88
CA ALA A 101 3.74 -1.64 0.53
C ALA A 101 4.43 -0.39 -0.03
N PHE A 102 5.50 -0.63 -0.81
CA PHE A 102 6.26 0.41 -1.49
C PHE A 102 6.54 -0.01 -2.93
N TYR A 103 6.07 0.77 -3.90
CA TYR A 103 6.25 0.48 -5.33
C TYR A 103 7.10 1.54 -5.98
N LEU A 104 8.18 1.12 -6.65
CA LEU A 104 9.12 2.00 -7.33
C LEU A 104 9.13 1.71 -8.82
N PHE A 105 8.88 2.74 -9.64
CA PHE A 105 8.95 2.65 -11.09
C PHE A 105 10.13 3.49 -11.59
N SER A 106 11.14 2.84 -12.15
CA SER A 106 12.34 3.49 -12.68
C SER A 106 13.09 2.56 -13.63
N GLU A 107 13.84 3.12 -14.58
CA GLU A 107 14.78 2.39 -15.44
C GLU A 107 16.23 2.52 -14.94
N ASP A 108 16.50 3.47 -14.04
CA ASP A 108 17.84 3.68 -13.47
C ASP A 108 18.13 2.68 -12.34
N LYS A 109 18.92 1.66 -12.66
CA LYS A 109 19.31 0.59 -11.70
C LYS A 109 20.02 1.12 -10.47
N ARG A 110 20.87 2.15 -10.60
CA ARG A 110 21.60 2.72 -9.44
C ARG A 110 20.64 3.46 -8.50
N GLN A 111 19.70 4.18 -9.09
CA GLN A 111 18.64 4.85 -8.32
C GLN A 111 17.75 3.82 -7.61
N ILE A 112 17.34 2.75 -8.30
CA ILE A 112 16.55 1.66 -7.73
C ILE A 112 17.27 1.05 -6.52
N GLU A 113 18.51 0.62 -6.67
CA GLU A 113 19.31 0.03 -5.59
C GLU A 113 19.45 0.99 -4.40
N LYS A 114 19.77 2.26 -4.66
CA LYS A 114 19.89 3.28 -3.62
C LYS A 114 18.58 3.48 -2.86
N ILE A 115 17.45 3.58 -3.55
CA ILE A 115 16.15 3.82 -2.93
C ILE A 115 15.70 2.59 -2.15
N MET A 116 15.71 1.40 -2.77
CA MET A 116 15.26 0.17 -2.12
C MET A 116 16.09 -0.19 -0.88
N TYR A 117 17.39 0.13 -0.87
CA TYR A 117 18.25 -0.07 0.30
C TYR A 117 17.96 0.91 1.44
N ASN A 118 17.61 2.15 1.11
CA ASN A 118 17.47 3.22 2.10
C ASN A 118 16.04 3.44 2.61
N MET A 119 15.03 2.84 1.98
CA MET A 119 13.64 2.97 2.40
C MET A 119 13.22 1.77 3.26
N GLU A 120 12.42 2.03 4.27
CA GLU A 120 11.86 1.02 5.17
C GLU A 120 10.37 0.83 4.89
N PHE A 121 9.97 -0.40 4.56
CA PHE A 121 8.61 -0.79 4.24
C PHE A 121 8.40 -2.29 4.48
N GLY A 122 7.16 -2.73 4.53
CA GLY A 122 6.84 -4.14 4.72
C GLY A 122 7.19 -5.00 3.51
N ASN A 123 6.67 -4.63 2.35
CA ASN A 123 6.85 -5.36 1.08
C ASN A 123 6.93 -4.36 -0.07
N GLY A 124 7.39 -4.80 -1.24
CA GLY A 124 7.43 -3.89 -2.38
C GLY A 124 7.78 -4.55 -3.69
N CYS A 125 7.57 -3.80 -4.77
CA CYS A 125 7.96 -4.19 -6.11
C CYS A 125 8.74 -3.07 -6.81
N VAL A 126 9.54 -3.48 -7.78
CA VAL A 126 10.17 -2.56 -8.73
C VAL A 126 9.54 -2.80 -10.10
N ASN A 127 9.04 -1.73 -10.71
CA ASN A 127 8.35 -1.74 -12.00
C ASN A 127 7.11 -2.66 -12.08
N ASP A 128 6.51 -2.94 -10.92
CA ASP A 128 5.26 -3.69 -10.78
C ASP A 128 4.55 -3.28 -9.48
N CYS A 129 3.34 -3.79 -9.25
CA CYS A 129 2.59 -3.62 -8.02
C CYS A 129 1.76 -4.88 -7.72
N LEU A 130 1.51 -5.14 -6.43
CA LEU A 130 0.69 -6.24 -5.90
C LEU A 130 1.21 -7.66 -6.18
N ILE A 131 2.26 -7.84 -6.97
CA ILE A 131 2.77 -9.18 -7.31
C ILE A 131 3.45 -9.86 -6.11
N GLU A 132 3.99 -9.08 -5.18
CA GLU A 132 4.64 -9.57 -3.96
C GLU A 132 3.68 -10.34 -3.04
N ILE A 133 2.39 -9.97 -3.01
CA ILE A 133 1.38 -10.68 -2.23
C ILE A 133 0.94 -11.99 -2.89
N SER A 134 1.11 -12.12 -4.20
CA SER A 134 0.67 -13.30 -4.95
C SER A 134 1.60 -14.50 -4.80
N THR A 135 2.85 -14.29 -4.40
CA THR A 135 3.83 -15.38 -4.26
C THR A 135 3.85 -15.95 -2.84
N PRO A 136 3.69 -17.29 -2.68
CA PRO A 136 3.74 -17.93 -1.37
C PRO A 136 5.16 -18.06 -0.82
N TYR A 137 6.20 -17.74 -1.61
CA TYR A 137 7.60 -17.91 -1.23
C TYR A 137 8.20 -16.69 -0.54
N LEU A 138 7.63 -15.51 -0.73
CA LEU A 138 8.05 -14.30 -0.07
C LEU A 138 7.27 -14.08 1.22
N LYS A 139 7.95 -13.55 2.23
CA LYS A 139 7.28 -13.09 3.44
C LYS A 139 6.39 -11.90 3.08
N PHE A 140 5.14 -11.92 3.50
CA PHE A 140 4.24 -10.76 3.45
C PHE A 140 3.91 -10.29 4.87
N GLY A 141 4.11 -9.02 5.14
CA GLY A 141 3.83 -8.43 6.46
C GLY A 141 4.40 -7.01 6.57
N GLY A 142 3.84 -6.23 7.48
CA GLY A 142 4.23 -4.85 7.74
C GLY A 142 5.45 -4.70 8.63
N VAL A 143 5.85 -3.44 8.85
CA VAL A 143 6.93 -3.05 9.76
C VAL A 143 6.53 -1.78 10.53
N GLY A 144 6.75 -1.75 11.83
CA GLY A 144 6.35 -0.62 12.67
C GLY A 144 4.83 -0.44 12.68
N ALA A 145 4.35 0.74 12.28
CA ALA A 145 2.93 1.06 12.25
C ALA A 145 2.11 0.19 11.29
N SER A 146 2.71 -0.27 10.17
CA SER A 146 2.02 -1.13 9.21
C SER A 146 1.89 -2.59 9.64
N GLY A 147 2.54 -3.03 10.74
CA GLY A 147 2.38 -4.36 11.29
C GLY A 147 3.63 -4.95 11.92
N MET A 148 3.48 -6.15 12.48
CA MET A 148 4.54 -6.96 13.04
C MET A 148 4.50 -8.38 12.49
N GLY A 149 5.70 -8.97 12.27
CA GLY A 149 5.81 -10.33 11.77
C GLY A 149 5.55 -10.42 10.27
N GLY A 150 5.02 -11.55 9.85
CA GLY A 150 4.68 -11.81 8.46
C GLY A 150 4.36 -13.27 8.25
N TYR A 151 3.72 -13.58 7.15
CA TYR A 151 3.26 -14.91 6.81
C TYR A 151 3.65 -15.25 5.37
N HIS A 152 3.10 -16.27 4.79
CA HIS A 152 3.44 -17.02 3.60
C HIS A 152 4.55 -18.03 3.81
N GLY A 153 4.37 -19.21 3.21
CA GLY A 153 5.32 -20.30 3.17
C GLY A 153 5.97 -20.62 4.50
N TYR A 154 7.28 -20.67 4.52
CA TYR A 154 8.08 -20.99 5.70
C TYR A 154 7.95 -19.94 6.83
N HIS A 155 7.70 -18.68 6.50
CA HIS A 155 7.49 -17.63 7.50
C HIS A 155 6.19 -17.84 8.27
N GLY A 156 5.11 -18.23 7.57
CA GLY A 156 3.86 -18.62 8.22
C GLY A 156 4.04 -19.83 9.12
N PHE A 157 4.73 -20.88 8.64
CA PHE A 157 5.04 -22.04 9.45
C PHE A 157 5.77 -21.65 10.75
N LYS A 158 6.79 -20.80 10.66
CA LYS A 158 7.53 -20.33 11.85
C LYS A 158 6.64 -19.57 12.83
N ASN A 159 5.77 -18.70 12.35
CA ASN A 159 4.89 -17.90 13.21
C ASN A 159 3.89 -18.73 14.02
N PHE A 160 3.47 -19.86 13.47
CA PHE A 160 2.56 -20.80 14.14
C PHE A 160 3.28 -21.98 14.83
N SER A 161 4.62 -21.96 14.89
CA SER A 161 5.43 -23.00 15.51
C SER A 161 6.15 -22.52 16.74
N ASN A 162 6.15 -23.32 17.78
CA ASN A 162 6.97 -23.07 18.96
C ASN A 162 8.39 -23.60 18.75
N GLN A 163 9.38 -22.74 18.89
CA GLN A 163 10.79 -23.11 18.86
C GLN A 163 11.29 -23.32 20.31
N LYS A 164 11.86 -24.52 20.57
CA LYS A 164 12.49 -24.83 21.87
C LYS A 164 13.96 -25.15 21.66
N SER A 165 14.80 -24.61 22.53
CA SER A 165 16.22 -24.92 22.57
C SER A 165 16.48 -26.03 23.59
N ILE A 166 17.29 -27.03 23.21
CA ILE A 166 17.68 -28.14 24.08
C ILE A 166 19.21 -28.20 24.06
N VAL A 167 19.81 -28.21 25.25
CA VAL A 167 21.23 -28.47 25.41
C VAL A 167 21.38 -29.85 26.09
N GLU A 168 22.10 -30.75 25.45
CA GLU A 168 22.44 -32.06 26.00
C GLU A 168 23.94 -32.10 26.32
N THR A 169 24.26 -32.36 27.56
CA THR A 169 25.66 -32.48 28.03
C THR A 169 25.99 -33.93 28.26
N CYS A 170 27.08 -34.43 27.66
CA CYS A 170 27.56 -35.77 27.91
C CYS A 170 28.13 -35.91 29.33
N LEU A 171 27.52 -36.75 30.15
CA LEU A 171 27.94 -37.03 31.53
C LEU A 171 29.32 -37.71 31.64
N LEU A 172 29.86 -38.26 30.57
CA LEU A 172 31.15 -38.92 30.56
C LEU A 172 32.37 -37.99 30.69
N TYR A 173 32.15 -36.67 30.57
CA TYR A 173 33.21 -35.67 30.66
C TYR A 173 33.07 -34.75 31.87
N THR A 174 32.15 -35.01 32.78
CA THR A 174 32.02 -34.33 34.08
C THR A 174 32.78 -35.08 35.18
N SER A 175 34.08 -35.01 35.12
CA SER A 175 34.96 -35.44 36.22
C SER A 175 35.89 -34.33 36.62
#